data_d243e7ceee2ed68860f9d9c7af02c278
#
_entry.id   d243e7ceee2ed68860f9d9c7af02c278
#
_cell.length_a   1.000
_cell.length_b   1.000
_cell.length_c   1.000
_cell.angle_alpha   90.00
_cell.angle_beta   90.00
_cell.angle_gamma   90.00
#
_symmetry.space_group_name_H-M   'P 1'
#
loop_
_entity.id
_entity.type
_entity.pdbx_description
1 polymer ?
#
loop_
_entity_poly.entity_id
_entity_poly.type
_entity_poly.pdbx_seq_one_letter_code
_entity_poly.pdbx_strand_id
1 'polypeptide(L)'
;MKKIISIGIFLALIALPLKAADLGGQVVSIGSDTTYPPHEFIEDGKVVGFDVDVVAEICKRINCEPNWITTAWDGIFPKLASGEWDMVVSGVTITDERDKIVDFSDPYIIIQQGILMRVDDADGASLEDFQSGSMVLASQTGTTNAQLGEELVGRDNLKLFEAFNNAVLALQNGDVDGVIIDGTAAVSCEQEYAGELTVGVSGLASDPLGLVFQEGSALVDDFNEGLAEIIADGTVDKLIMKWFDS
;
A
#
# COMPACT_ATOMS: atom_id res chain seq x y z
N MET A 1 -18.67 27.33 -66.43
CA MET A 1 -18.43 26.34 -65.36
C MET A 1 -17.28 26.85 -64.51
N LYS A 2 -17.55 27.44 -63.32
CA LYS A 2 -16.51 27.95 -62.40
C LYS A 2 -16.13 26.82 -61.45
N LYS A 3 -14.85 26.39 -61.47
CA LYS A 3 -14.31 25.44 -60.50
C LYS A 3 -14.00 26.16 -59.19
N ILE A 4 -14.68 25.77 -58.12
CA ILE A 4 -14.40 26.23 -56.74
C ILE A 4 -13.30 25.30 -56.24
N ILE A 5 -12.11 25.86 -55.97
CA ILE A 5 -10.99 25.14 -55.33
C ILE A 5 -11.20 25.37 -53.82
N SER A 6 -11.55 24.28 -53.09
CA SER A 6 -11.66 24.26 -51.65
C SER A 6 -10.27 24.05 -51.03
N ILE A 7 -9.70 25.07 -50.43
CA ILE A 7 -8.44 24.97 -49.67
C ILE A 7 -8.80 24.47 -48.27
N GLY A 8 -8.54 23.19 -48.02
CA GLY A 8 -8.62 22.64 -46.68
C GLY A 8 -7.44 23.11 -45.84
N ILE A 9 -7.72 23.90 -44.81
CA ILE A 9 -6.72 24.28 -43.79
C ILE A 9 -6.54 23.07 -42.88
N PHE A 10 -5.39 22.37 -43.02
CA PHE A 10 -4.95 21.30 -42.10
C PHE A 10 -4.39 22.00 -40.84
N LEU A 11 -5.20 22.09 -39.78
CA LEU A 11 -4.70 22.52 -38.48
C LEU A 11 -3.83 21.40 -37.90
N ALA A 12 -2.49 21.51 -38.06
CA ALA A 12 -1.56 20.62 -37.37
C ALA A 12 -1.65 20.93 -35.87
N LEU A 13 -2.26 20.04 -35.09
CA LEU A 13 -2.14 20.05 -33.63
C LEU A 13 -0.66 19.81 -33.32
N ILE A 14 0.06 20.85 -32.95
CA ILE A 14 1.41 20.73 -32.38
C ILE A 14 1.19 20.21 -30.96
N ALA A 15 1.34 18.90 -30.76
CA ALA A 15 1.50 18.34 -29.42
C ALA A 15 2.81 18.93 -28.85
N LEU A 16 2.70 19.92 -27.98
CA LEU A 16 3.83 20.34 -27.17
C LEU A 16 4.26 19.13 -26.35
N PRO A 17 5.55 18.78 -26.30
CA PRO A 17 6.00 17.77 -25.39
C PRO A 17 5.60 18.22 -23.98
N LEU A 18 4.81 17.42 -23.27
CA LEU A 18 4.61 17.58 -21.83
C LEU A 18 6.03 17.55 -21.25
N LYS A 19 6.42 18.61 -20.56
CA LYS A 19 7.73 18.64 -19.91
C LYS A 19 7.61 17.68 -18.75
N ALA A 20 8.42 16.61 -18.75
CA ALA A 20 8.48 15.66 -17.65
C ALA A 20 8.69 16.40 -16.33
N ALA A 21 8.04 15.95 -15.26
CA ALA A 21 8.20 16.50 -13.94
C ALA A 21 9.70 16.48 -13.55
N ASP A 22 10.20 17.57 -13.00
CA ASP A 22 11.60 17.69 -12.55
C ASP A 22 11.63 18.52 -11.26
N LEU A 23 11.76 17.83 -10.14
CA LEU A 23 11.80 18.43 -8.81
C LEU A 23 13.19 18.99 -8.45
N GLY A 24 14.16 18.96 -9.38
CA GLY A 24 15.46 19.64 -9.22
C GLY A 24 16.31 19.12 -8.07
N GLY A 25 16.15 17.85 -7.66
CA GLY A 25 16.85 17.27 -6.52
C GLY A 25 16.19 17.62 -5.18
N GLN A 26 14.89 17.99 -5.17
CA GLN A 26 14.16 18.24 -3.92
C GLN A 26 14.18 16.99 -3.04
N VAL A 27 14.48 17.18 -1.76
CA VAL A 27 14.31 16.14 -0.74
C VAL A 27 12.84 16.08 -0.36
N VAL A 28 12.22 14.90 -0.50
CA VAL A 28 10.83 14.63 -0.14
C VAL A 28 10.81 13.81 1.14
N SER A 29 10.24 14.36 2.20
CA SER A 29 10.10 13.69 3.49
C SER A 29 8.90 12.75 3.50
N ILE A 30 9.10 11.49 3.92
CA ILE A 30 8.13 10.40 3.81
C ILE A 30 7.90 9.75 5.18
N GLY A 31 6.70 9.93 5.74
CA GLY A 31 6.28 9.20 6.94
C GLY A 31 5.89 7.76 6.58
N SER A 32 6.36 6.78 7.36
CA SER A 32 6.11 5.36 7.08
C SER A 32 6.14 4.51 8.36
N ASP A 33 5.22 3.57 8.50
CA ASP A 33 5.30 2.52 9.52
C ASP A 33 6.20 1.39 9.01
N THR A 34 7.48 1.53 9.30
CA THR A 34 8.53 0.64 8.77
C THR A 34 8.57 -0.73 9.48
N THR A 35 7.42 -1.25 9.87
CA THR A 35 7.25 -2.58 10.47
C THR A 35 6.38 -3.50 9.62
N TYR A 36 6.25 -3.22 8.31
CA TYR A 36 5.28 -3.86 7.42
C TYR A 36 5.94 -4.56 6.20
N PRO A 37 6.72 -5.64 6.40
CA PRO A 37 7.28 -6.38 5.28
C PRO A 37 6.18 -7.07 4.46
N PRO A 38 6.35 -7.18 3.13
CA PRO A 38 7.50 -6.76 2.33
C PRO A 38 7.37 -5.36 1.73
N HIS A 39 6.38 -4.55 2.18
CA HIS A 39 6.12 -3.20 1.66
C HIS A 39 7.19 -2.20 2.11
N GLU A 40 7.36 -2.03 3.43
CA GLU A 40 8.39 -1.18 4.02
C GLU A 40 8.80 -1.72 5.41
N PHE A 41 10.08 -1.96 5.57
CA PHE A 41 10.63 -2.48 6.83
C PHE A 41 12.09 -2.09 6.99
N ILE A 42 12.65 -2.33 8.20
CA ILE A 42 14.05 -2.03 8.48
C ILE A 42 14.88 -3.30 8.35
N GLU A 43 15.84 -3.27 7.42
CA GLU A 43 16.86 -4.30 7.26
C GLU A 43 18.24 -3.65 7.30
N ASP A 44 19.15 -4.16 8.15
CA ASP A 44 20.50 -3.61 8.34
C ASP A 44 20.54 -2.10 8.63
N GLY A 45 19.53 -1.59 9.34
CA GLY A 45 19.40 -0.17 9.72
C GLY A 45 18.97 0.74 8.58
N LYS A 46 18.47 0.19 7.48
CA LYS A 46 17.92 0.94 6.34
C LYS A 46 16.46 0.58 6.13
N VAL A 47 15.68 1.53 5.67
CA VAL A 47 14.33 1.26 5.20
C VAL A 47 14.42 0.63 3.82
N VAL A 48 13.81 -0.54 3.65
CA VAL A 48 13.76 -1.32 2.41
C VAL A 48 12.35 -1.85 2.19
N GLY A 49 12.05 -2.33 1.00
CA GLY A 49 10.76 -2.92 0.67
C GLY A 49 10.25 -2.54 -0.71
N PHE A 50 9.10 -3.09 -1.05
CA PHE A 50 8.43 -2.83 -2.32
C PHE A 50 8.10 -1.34 -2.51
N ASP A 51 7.46 -0.74 -1.52
CA ASP A 51 7.06 0.67 -1.53
C ASP A 51 8.28 1.59 -1.61
N VAL A 52 9.37 1.19 -0.94
CA VAL A 52 10.64 1.94 -0.96
C VAL A 52 11.25 1.96 -2.36
N ASP A 53 11.26 0.81 -3.02
CA ASP A 53 11.77 0.71 -4.39
C ASP A 53 10.87 1.44 -5.39
N VAL A 54 9.54 1.38 -5.25
CA VAL A 54 8.58 2.14 -6.08
C VAL A 54 8.89 3.63 -6.00
N VAL A 55 8.98 4.19 -4.80
CA VAL A 55 9.29 5.61 -4.61
C VAL A 55 10.68 5.96 -5.14
N ALA A 56 11.68 5.11 -4.94
CA ALA A 56 13.02 5.33 -5.46
C ALA A 56 13.03 5.38 -6.99
N GLU A 57 12.26 4.52 -7.66
CA GLU A 57 12.13 4.52 -9.12
C GLU A 57 11.36 5.74 -9.64
N ILE A 58 10.30 6.18 -8.94
CA ILE A 58 9.61 7.44 -9.24
C ILE A 58 10.58 8.61 -9.12
N CYS A 59 11.28 8.75 -7.98
CA CYS A 59 12.21 9.84 -7.75
C CYS A 59 13.35 9.91 -8.79
N LYS A 60 13.79 8.78 -9.34
CA LYS A 60 14.74 8.78 -10.48
C LYS A 60 14.17 9.44 -11.73
N ARG A 61 12.84 9.31 -11.99
CA ARG A 61 12.17 9.91 -13.16
C ARG A 61 11.95 11.41 -12.98
N ILE A 62 11.47 11.79 -11.78
CA ILE A 62 11.10 13.19 -11.48
C ILE A 62 12.21 13.97 -10.75
N ASN A 63 13.42 13.40 -10.63
CA ASN A 63 14.60 14.03 -10.02
C ASN A 63 14.33 14.53 -8.59
N CYS A 64 13.95 13.60 -7.67
CA CYS A 64 13.81 13.87 -6.24
C CYS A 64 14.67 12.93 -5.39
N GLU A 65 14.84 13.25 -4.10
CA GLU A 65 15.54 12.44 -3.12
C GLU A 65 14.59 12.04 -2.00
N PRO A 66 14.24 10.73 -1.83
CA PRO A 66 13.35 10.29 -0.76
C PRO A 66 14.07 10.29 0.59
N ASN A 67 13.44 10.87 1.61
CA ASN A 67 13.91 10.86 3.00
C ASN A 67 12.88 10.17 3.90
N TRP A 68 13.12 8.91 4.27
CA TRP A 68 12.22 8.08 5.05
C TRP A 68 12.28 8.42 6.53
N ILE A 69 11.11 8.58 7.14
CA ILE A 69 10.91 8.89 8.56
C ILE A 69 10.02 7.81 9.16
N THR A 70 10.62 6.95 10.00
CA THR A 70 9.88 5.92 10.73
C THR A 70 8.90 6.53 11.71
N THR A 71 7.64 6.12 11.65
CA THR A 71 6.58 6.52 12.57
C THR A 71 5.63 5.36 12.83
N ALA A 72 4.81 5.44 13.87
CA ALA A 72 3.72 4.48 14.05
C ALA A 72 2.57 4.80 13.09
N TRP A 73 1.83 3.75 12.69
CA TRP A 73 0.60 3.88 11.89
C TRP A 73 -0.44 4.78 12.57
N ASP A 74 -0.61 4.62 13.88
CA ASP A 74 -1.53 5.48 14.63
C ASP A 74 -1.09 6.94 14.56
N GLY A 75 -2.02 7.79 14.14
CA GLY A 75 -1.77 9.23 13.96
C GLY A 75 -1.00 9.61 12.69
N ILE A 76 -0.72 8.69 11.75
CA ILE A 76 0.05 8.98 10.53
C ILE A 76 -0.62 10.04 9.65
N PHE A 77 -1.94 9.97 9.45
CA PHE A 77 -2.71 10.95 8.66
C PHE A 77 -2.80 12.34 9.33
N PRO A 78 -3.14 12.47 10.63
CA PRO A 78 -3.09 13.76 11.33
C PRO A 78 -1.71 14.44 11.26
N LYS A 79 -0.63 13.69 11.34
CA LYS A 79 0.73 14.21 11.23
C LYS A 79 1.04 14.68 9.79
N LEU A 80 0.62 13.93 8.78
CA LEU A 80 0.70 14.38 7.38
C LEU A 80 -0.06 15.70 7.19
N ALA A 81 -1.30 15.77 7.66
CA ALA A 81 -2.12 16.98 7.56
C ALA A 81 -1.52 18.20 8.28
N SER A 82 -0.74 17.98 9.34
CA SER A 82 -0.02 19.05 10.06
C SER A 82 1.28 19.50 9.40
N GLY A 83 1.72 18.83 8.31
CA GLY A 83 2.94 19.14 7.58
C GLY A 83 4.22 18.61 8.26
N GLU A 84 4.12 17.55 9.04
CA GLU A 84 5.30 16.93 9.66
C GLU A 84 6.21 16.28 8.61
N TRP A 85 5.62 15.86 7.49
CA TRP A 85 6.27 15.37 6.27
C TRP A 85 5.46 15.70 5.02
N ASP A 86 6.08 15.54 3.85
CA ASP A 86 5.49 15.90 2.55
C ASP A 86 4.49 14.83 2.08
N MET A 87 4.75 13.56 2.40
CA MET A 87 3.89 12.44 2.00
C MET A 87 3.98 11.27 2.98
N VAL A 88 3.06 10.33 2.85
CA VAL A 88 3.06 9.03 3.54
C VAL A 88 3.08 7.92 2.52
N VAL A 89 3.93 6.92 2.77
CA VAL A 89 3.98 5.68 2.01
C VAL A 89 4.09 4.53 3.00
N SER A 90 3.07 3.69 3.08
CA SER A 90 2.95 2.64 4.10
C SER A 90 1.85 1.65 3.77
N GLY A 91 1.88 1.04 2.57
CA GLY A 91 0.85 0.10 2.12
C GLY A 91 -0.56 0.68 2.22
N VAL A 92 -0.76 1.96 1.88
CA VAL A 92 -2.00 2.68 2.21
C VAL A 92 -3.07 2.41 1.18
N THR A 93 -4.16 1.75 1.60
CA THR A 93 -5.36 1.57 0.77
C THR A 93 -6.02 2.90 0.46
N ILE A 94 -6.30 3.17 -0.81
CA ILE A 94 -7.13 4.28 -1.28
C ILE A 94 -8.58 4.00 -0.89
N THR A 95 -9.20 4.89 -0.12
CA THR A 95 -10.61 4.81 0.24
C THR A 95 -11.28 6.16 0.15
N ASP A 96 -12.58 6.18 -0.19
CA ASP A 96 -13.40 7.41 -0.23
C ASP A 96 -13.39 8.19 1.11
N GLU A 97 -13.14 7.48 2.22
CA GLU A 97 -13.10 8.08 3.56
C GLU A 97 -11.78 8.84 3.76
N ARG A 98 -10.66 8.22 3.37
CA ARG A 98 -9.33 8.83 3.46
C ARG A 98 -9.18 9.97 2.47
N ASP A 99 -9.73 9.82 1.26
CA ASP A 99 -9.70 10.83 0.19
C ASP A 99 -10.42 12.15 0.53
N LYS A 100 -11.18 12.18 1.63
CA LYS A 100 -11.79 13.43 2.16
C LYS A 100 -10.81 14.31 2.95
N ILE A 101 -9.67 13.77 3.35
CA ILE A 101 -8.74 14.42 4.29
C ILE A 101 -7.29 14.41 3.81
N VAL A 102 -6.98 13.66 2.75
CA VAL A 102 -5.67 13.56 2.09
C VAL A 102 -5.87 13.35 0.60
N ASP A 103 -4.86 13.66 -0.19
CA ASP A 103 -4.84 13.30 -1.61
C ASP A 103 -4.05 12.01 -1.84
N PHE A 104 -4.42 11.26 -2.87
CA PHE A 104 -3.74 10.04 -3.29
C PHE A 104 -3.13 10.18 -4.67
N SER A 105 -2.05 9.44 -4.91
CA SER A 105 -1.63 9.12 -6.28
C SER A 105 -2.63 8.20 -6.97
N ASP A 106 -2.44 8.01 -8.28
CA ASP A 106 -2.98 6.83 -8.95
C ASP A 106 -2.51 5.56 -8.22
N PRO A 107 -3.29 4.45 -8.26
CA PRO A 107 -2.89 3.22 -7.61
C PRO A 107 -1.64 2.63 -8.26
N TYR A 108 -0.65 2.24 -7.43
CA TYR A 108 0.58 1.59 -7.91
C TYR A 108 0.52 0.06 -7.85
N ILE A 109 -0.40 -0.51 -7.07
CA ILE A 109 -0.69 -1.94 -6.98
C ILE A 109 -2.11 -2.16 -6.47
N ILE A 110 -2.71 -3.31 -6.82
CA ILE A 110 -3.95 -3.79 -6.22
C ILE A 110 -3.62 -5.08 -5.47
N ILE A 111 -3.92 -5.11 -4.18
CA ILE A 111 -3.67 -6.28 -3.32
C ILE A 111 -5.00 -6.90 -2.88
N GLN A 112 -4.96 -8.12 -2.34
CA GLN A 112 -6.09 -8.75 -1.69
C GLN A 112 -5.78 -8.92 -0.21
N GLN A 113 -6.81 -8.87 0.64
CA GLN A 113 -6.67 -9.20 2.05
C GLN A 113 -6.83 -10.70 2.28
N GLY A 114 -6.22 -11.20 3.35
CA GLY A 114 -6.29 -12.59 3.77
C GLY A 114 -6.23 -12.74 5.29
N ILE A 115 -6.35 -13.96 5.77
CA ILE A 115 -6.17 -14.30 7.17
C ILE A 115 -4.98 -15.23 7.31
N LEU A 116 -3.96 -14.76 8.02
CA LEU A 116 -2.81 -15.53 8.47
C LEU A 116 -3.23 -16.37 9.68
N MET A 117 -2.87 -17.64 9.72
CA MET A 117 -3.24 -18.60 10.75
C MET A 117 -2.03 -19.44 11.16
N ARG A 118 -2.09 -20.13 12.31
CA ARG A 118 -1.15 -21.20 12.62
C ARG A 118 -1.38 -22.39 11.69
N VAL A 119 -0.31 -23.06 11.26
CA VAL A 119 -0.38 -24.23 10.36
C VAL A 119 -1.29 -25.33 10.95
N ASP A 120 -1.19 -25.59 12.25
CA ASP A 120 -1.95 -26.63 12.92
C ASP A 120 -3.47 -26.36 12.95
N ASP A 121 -3.89 -25.10 12.85
CA ASP A 121 -5.28 -24.66 12.93
C ASP A 121 -5.89 -24.36 11.55
N ALA A 122 -5.07 -24.29 10.51
CA ALA A 122 -5.50 -23.89 9.17
C ALA A 122 -6.16 -25.03 8.38
N ASP A 123 -5.90 -26.28 8.72
CA ASP A 123 -6.49 -27.45 8.00
C ASP A 123 -7.98 -27.54 8.25
N GLY A 124 -8.76 -27.27 7.21
CA GLY A 124 -10.22 -27.25 7.25
C GLY A 124 -10.84 -25.99 7.85
N ALA A 125 -10.03 -25.01 8.29
CA ALA A 125 -10.53 -23.72 8.74
C ALA A 125 -11.14 -22.91 7.59
N SER A 126 -12.15 -22.15 7.90
CA SER A 126 -12.90 -21.34 6.94
C SER A 126 -13.23 -19.97 7.51
N LEU A 127 -13.66 -19.04 6.66
CA LEU A 127 -14.18 -17.76 7.10
C LEU A 127 -15.38 -17.91 8.04
N GLU A 128 -16.22 -18.97 7.86
CA GLU A 128 -17.38 -19.23 8.71
C GLU A 128 -16.99 -19.51 10.17
N ASP A 129 -15.82 -20.09 10.43
CA ASP A 129 -15.35 -20.35 11.78
C ASP A 129 -15.09 -19.06 12.54
N PHE A 130 -14.53 -18.06 11.88
CA PHE A 130 -14.38 -16.72 12.43
C PHE A 130 -15.73 -16.00 12.58
N GLN A 131 -16.61 -16.07 11.59
CA GLN A 131 -17.93 -15.43 11.62
C GLN A 131 -18.86 -16.02 12.68
N SER A 132 -18.73 -17.31 12.98
CA SER A 132 -19.50 -17.96 14.05
C SER A 132 -19.04 -17.58 15.46
N GLY A 133 -17.87 -16.95 15.58
CA GLY A 133 -17.22 -16.63 16.86
C GLY A 133 -16.51 -17.82 17.52
N SER A 134 -16.34 -18.95 16.80
CA SER A 134 -15.53 -20.07 17.29
C SER A 134 -14.03 -19.79 17.25
N MET A 135 -13.61 -18.84 16.40
CA MET A 135 -12.22 -18.34 16.27
C MET A 135 -12.18 -16.83 16.47
N VAL A 136 -11.08 -16.36 17.09
CA VAL A 136 -10.84 -14.94 17.37
C VAL A 136 -9.92 -14.36 16.31
N LEU A 137 -10.37 -13.27 15.66
CA LEU A 137 -9.60 -12.55 14.66
C LEU A 137 -8.80 -11.41 15.30
N ALA A 138 -7.67 -11.06 14.71
CA ALA A 138 -6.88 -9.88 15.11
C ALA A 138 -6.51 -9.02 13.89
N SER A 139 -6.22 -7.74 14.14
CA SER A 139 -5.67 -6.83 13.13
C SER A 139 -4.97 -5.63 13.78
N GLN A 140 -4.38 -4.74 12.95
CA GLN A 140 -3.84 -3.48 13.42
C GLN A 140 -4.94 -2.41 13.46
N THR A 141 -4.98 -1.64 14.54
CA THR A 141 -5.93 -0.53 14.74
C THR A 141 -5.84 0.50 13.61
N GLY A 142 -7.00 0.98 13.12
CA GLY A 142 -7.09 2.07 12.15
C GLY A 142 -6.79 1.67 10.70
N THR A 143 -6.68 0.37 10.40
CA THR A 143 -6.48 -0.17 9.05
C THR A 143 -7.80 -0.56 8.39
N THR A 144 -7.80 -0.67 7.07
CA THR A 144 -8.92 -1.28 6.30
C THR A 144 -9.10 -2.75 6.65
N ASN A 145 -8.01 -3.46 7.00
CA ASN A 145 -8.06 -4.83 7.50
C ASN A 145 -8.87 -4.93 8.80
N ALA A 146 -8.67 -3.99 9.73
CA ALA A 146 -9.45 -3.93 10.98
C ALA A 146 -10.93 -3.63 10.71
N GLN A 147 -11.24 -2.74 9.76
CA GLN A 147 -12.62 -2.45 9.35
C GLN A 147 -13.30 -3.69 8.76
N LEU A 148 -12.63 -4.35 7.80
CA LEU A 148 -13.14 -5.60 7.22
C LEU A 148 -13.29 -6.69 8.29
N GLY A 149 -12.33 -6.82 9.20
CA GLY A 149 -12.39 -7.75 10.32
C GLY A 149 -13.61 -7.50 11.20
N GLU A 150 -13.90 -6.23 11.56
CA GLU A 150 -15.09 -5.87 12.34
C GLU A 150 -16.40 -6.18 11.59
N GLU A 151 -16.45 -5.97 10.27
CA GLU A 151 -17.59 -6.33 9.43
C GLU A 151 -17.83 -7.85 9.37
N LEU A 152 -16.76 -8.63 9.32
CA LEU A 152 -16.82 -10.08 9.16
C LEU A 152 -17.21 -10.81 10.44
N VAL A 153 -16.64 -10.42 11.59
CA VAL A 153 -16.77 -11.19 12.84
C VAL A 153 -17.41 -10.39 13.98
N GLY A 154 -17.64 -9.10 13.80
CA GLY A 154 -18.11 -8.19 14.85
C GLY A 154 -17.01 -7.80 15.83
N ARG A 155 -17.24 -6.70 16.53
CA ARG A 155 -16.24 -6.08 17.42
C ARG A 155 -15.79 -6.97 18.58
N ASP A 156 -16.71 -7.80 19.10
CA ASP A 156 -16.41 -8.65 20.26
C ASP A 156 -15.48 -9.82 19.93
N ASN A 157 -15.39 -10.21 18.66
CA ASN A 157 -14.53 -11.28 18.15
C ASN A 157 -13.28 -10.77 17.42
N LEU A 158 -13.04 -9.46 17.42
CA LEU A 158 -11.85 -8.83 16.82
C LEU A 158 -10.98 -8.21 17.91
N LYS A 159 -9.72 -8.64 17.98
CA LYS A 159 -8.69 -8.01 18.82
C LYS A 159 -7.83 -7.07 17.99
N LEU A 160 -7.68 -5.84 18.46
CA LEU A 160 -6.90 -4.81 17.79
C LEU A 160 -5.58 -4.55 18.51
N PHE A 161 -4.51 -4.42 17.72
CA PHE A 161 -3.15 -4.16 18.17
C PHE A 161 -2.61 -2.87 17.56
N GLU A 162 -1.62 -2.26 18.18
CA GLU A 162 -1.00 -1.02 17.68
C GLU A 162 -0.16 -1.25 16.40
N ALA A 163 0.40 -2.46 16.24
CA ALA A 163 1.18 -2.86 15.07
C ALA A 163 0.85 -4.30 14.65
N PHE A 164 0.98 -4.62 13.36
CA PHE A 164 0.75 -5.98 12.87
C PHE A 164 1.69 -7.01 13.49
N ASN A 165 2.94 -6.66 13.77
CA ASN A 165 3.88 -7.56 14.45
C ASN A 165 3.36 -8.03 15.80
N ASN A 166 2.64 -7.18 16.54
CA ASN A 166 2.03 -7.56 17.82
C ASN A 166 0.84 -8.52 17.61
N ALA A 167 0.05 -8.32 16.56
CA ALA A 167 -1.02 -9.24 16.19
C ALA A 167 -0.47 -10.60 15.75
N VAL A 168 0.60 -10.64 14.96
CA VAL A 168 1.29 -11.87 14.55
C VAL A 168 1.88 -12.59 15.75
N LEU A 169 2.50 -11.88 16.68
CA LEU A 169 3.02 -12.48 17.93
C LEU A 169 1.89 -13.08 18.78
N ALA A 170 0.73 -12.40 18.87
CA ALA A 170 -0.45 -12.94 19.56
C ALA A 170 -0.99 -14.20 18.88
N LEU A 171 -0.91 -14.29 17.54
CA LEU A 171 -1.27 -15.49 16.78
C LEU A 171 -0.31 -16.66 17.10
N GLN A 172 0.99 -16.42 17.09
CA GLN A 172 2.01 -17.42 17.44
C GLN A 172 1.82 -17.95 18.87
N ASN A 173 1.47 -17.08 19.81
CA ASN A 173 1.24 -17.45 21.22
C ASN A 173 -0.11 -18.17 21.44
N GLY A 174 -1.01 -18.20 20.47
CA GLY A 174 -2.36 -18.77 20.62
C GLY A 174 -3.36 -17.86 21.33
N ASP A 175 -3.06 -16.57 21.46
CA ASP A 175 -3.97 -15.59 22.04
C ASP A 175 -5.11 -15.19 21.09
N VAL A 176 -4.91 -15.40 19.80
CA VAL A 176 -5.86 -15.24 18.68
C VAL A 176 -5.70 -16.41 17.71
N ASP A 177 -6.68 -16.60 16.81
CA ASP A 177 -6.72 -17.73 15.89
C ASP A 177 -6.37 -17.32 14.45
N GLY A 178 -6.48 -16.03 14.14
CA GLY A 178 -6.10 -15.48 12.85
C GLY A 178 -5.76 -14.00 12.91
N VAL A 179 -4.96 -13.54 11.94
CA VAL A 179 -4.69 -12.12 11.71
C VAL A 179 -5.16 -11.76 10.32
N ILE A 180 -6.16 -10.86 10.21
CA ILE A 180 -6.56 -10.29 8.92
C ILE A 180 -5.57 -9.18 8.56
N ILE A 181 -4.96 -9.31 7.39
CA ILE A 181 -3.84 -8.51 6.92
C ILE A 181 -3.81 -8.56 5.39
N ASP A 182 -3.06 -7.68 4.75
CA ASP A 182 -2.82 -7.72 3.31
C ASP A 182 -2.18 -9.05 2.90
N GLY A 183 -2.65 -9.63 1.80
CA GLY A 183 -2.20 -10.95 1.36
C GLY A 183 -0.70 -11.01 1.08
N THR A 184 -0.11 -9.93 0.57
CA THR A 184 1.34 -9.80 0.37
C THR A 184 2.12 -9.88 1.69
N ALA A 185 1.63 -9.22 2.74
CA ALA A 185 2.22 -9.29 4.07
C ALA A 185 1.95 -10.65 4.74
N ALA A 186 0.77 -11.24 4.53
CA ALA A 186 0.47 -12.59 5.03
C ALA A 186 1.43 -13.63 4.43
N VAL A 187 1.68 -13.59 3.12
CA VAL A 187 2.65 -14.47 2.44
C VAL A 187 4.08 -14.23 2.96
N SER A 188 4.48 -12.99 3.19
CA SER A 188 5.78 -12.68 3.79
C SER A 188 5.93 -13.28 5.18
N CYS A 189 4.88 -13.19 6.03
CA CYS A 189 4.87 -13.84 7.34
C CYS A 189 4.92 -15.38 7.23
N GLU A 190 4.20 -15.99 6.28
CA GLU A 190 4.27 -17.44 6.03
C GLU A 190 5.68 -17.90 5.66
N GLN A 191 6.40 -17.09 4.88
CA GLN A 191 7.81 -17.39 4.52
C GLN A 191 8.75 -17.19 5.70
N GLU A 192 8.60 -16.10 6.47
CA GLU A 192 9.44 -15.80 7.63
C GLU A 192 9.27 -16.84 8.75
N TYR A 193 8.02 -17.27 8.99
CA TYR A 193 7.66 -18.25 10.02
C TYR A 193 7.27 -19.60 9.41
N ALA A 194 8.05 -20.05 8.42
CA ALA A 194 7.76 -21.26 7.66
C ALA A 194 7.58 -22.50 8.57
N GLY A 195 6.44 -23.18 8.42
CA GLY A 195 6.06 -24.32 9.24
C GLY A 195 5.36 -23.97 10.56
N GLU A 196 5.24 -22.69 10.91
CA GLU A 196 4.47 -22.21 12.06
C GLU A 196 3.19 -21.48 11.62
N LEU A 197 3.31 -20.59 10.63
CA LEU A 197 2.21 -19.78 10.10
C LEU A 197 1.94 -20.11 8.63
N THR A 198 0.70 -19.91 8.21
CA THR A 198 0.26 -20.08 6.81
C THR A 198 -0.92 -19.16 6.50
N VAL A 199 -1.13 -18.87 5.23
CA VAL A 199 -2.31 -18.16 4.75
C VAL A 199 -3.50 -19.12 4.71
N GLY A 200 -4.35 -19.09 5.75
CA GLY A 200 -5.51 -19.99 5.86
C GLY A 200 -6.71 -19.55 5.02
N VAL A 201 -6.94 -18.23 4.90
CA VAL A 201 -8.01 -17.65 4.07
C VAL A 201 -7.44 -16.55 3.20
N SER A 202 -7.82 -16.50 1.92
CA SER A 202 -7.34 -15.50 0.95
C SER A 202 -8.48 -14.91 0.13
N GLY A 203 -8.23 -13.79 -0.55
CA GLY A 203 -9.17 -13.20 -1.52
C GLY A 203 -10.39 -12.54 -0.88
N LEU A 204 -10.25 -11.97 0.34
CA LEU A 204 -11.37 -11.40 1.09
C LEU A 204 -11.84 -10.05 0.54
N ALA A 205 -10.91 -9.17 0.18
CA ALA A 205 -11.17 -7.87 -0.41
C ALA A 205 -10.09 -7.56 -1.44
N SER A 206 -10.34 -6.58 -2.31
CA SER A 206 -9.38 -6.13 -3.33
C SER A 206 -9.17 -4.64 -3.16
N ASP A 207 -7.98 -4.26 -2.72
CA ASP A 207 -7.64 -2.92 -2.26
C ASP A 207 -6.56 -2.28 -3.15
N PRO A 208 -6.85 -1.13 -3.80
CA PRO A 208 -5.83 -0.35 -4.47
C PRO A 208 -4.96 0.39 -3.44
N LEU A 209 -3.63 0.29 -3.55
CA LEU A 209 -2.70 1.07 -2.73
C LEU A 209 -2.23 2.32 -3.48
N GLY A 210 -2.13 3.44 -2.75
CA GLY A 210 -1.68 4.73 -3.27
C GLY A 210 -0.66 5.41 -2.36
N LEU A 211 0.15 6.27 -2.97
CA LEU A 211 1.00 7.22 -2.26
C LEU A 211 0.10 8.34 -1.72
N VAL A 212 0.34 8.77 -0.48
CA VAL A 212 -0.56 9.71 0.22
C VAL A 212 0.11 11.06 0.38
N PHE A 213 -0.62 12.12 0.10
CA PHE A 213 -0.14 13.50 0.16
C PHE A 213 -1.09 14.35 1.01
N GLN A 214 -0.61 15.52 1.43
CA GLN A 214 -1.49 16.53 2.01
C GLN A 214 -2.55 16.95 0.99
N GLU A 215 -3.75 17.28 1.44
CA GLU A 215 -4.82 17.82 0.60
C GLU A 215 -4.34 19.08 -0.18
N GLY A 216 -4.46 19.05 -1.50
CA GLY A 216 -4.02 20.10 -2.41
C GLY A 216 -2.52 20.14 -2.69
N SER A 217 -1.78 19.08 -2.38
CA SER A 217 -0.34 18.99 -2.66
C SER A 217 -0.04 18.98 -4.16
N ALA A 218 0.86 19.85 -4.60
CA ALA A 218 1.35 19.84 -5.98
C ALA A 218 2.17 18.59 -6.33
N LEU A 219 2.69 17.88 -5.34
CA LEU A 219 3.49 16.66 -5.55
C LEU A 219 2.67 15.50 -6.14
N VAL A 220 1.33 15.50 -5.99
CA VAL A 220 0.46 14.45 -6.53
C VAL A 220 0.66 14.29 -8.03
N ASP A 221 0.59 15.39 -8.78
CA ASP A 221 0.73 15.39 -10.24
C ASP A 221 2.14 14.94 -10.66
N ASP A 222 3.18 15.44 -9.99
CA ASP A 222 4.58 15.09 -10.29
C ASP A 222 4.84 13.59 -10.02
N PHE A 223 4.35 13.06 -8.89
CA PHE A 223 4.50 11.64 -8.55
C PHE A 223 3.65 10.75 -9.47
N ASN A 224 2.46 11.16 -9.88
CA ASN A 224 1.65 10.43 -10.85
C ASN A 224 2.34 10.36 -12.23
N GLU A 225 3.02 11.43 -12.67
CA GLU A 225 3.79 11.40 -13.90
C GLU A 225 4.92 10.35 -13.82
N GLY A 226 5.73 10.38 -12.75
CA GLY A 226 6.78 9.39 -12.54
C GLY A 226 6.25 7.96 -12.37
N LEU A 227 5.10 7.80 -11.68
CA LEU A 227 4.43 6.51 -11.52
C LEU A 227 3.96 5.96 -12.86
N ALA A 228 3.35 6.78 -13.70
CA ALA A 228 2.91 6.38 -15.03
C ALA A 228 4.09 5.90 -15.89
N GLU A 229 5.26 6.53 -15.80
CA GLU A 229 6.46 6.11 -16.52
C GLU A 229 6.95 4.73 -16.06
N ILE A 230 7.05 4.49 -14.74
CA ILE A 230 7.53 3.19 -14.21
C ILE A 230 6.52 2.05 -14.42
N ILE A 231 5.22 2.35 -14.53
CA ILE A 231 4.21 1.38 -14.94
C ILE A 231 4.38 1.06 -16.44
N ALA A 232 4.48 2.08 -17.28
CA ALA A 232 4.54 1.92 -18.74
C ALA A 232 5.80 1.16 -19.21
N ASP A 233 6.94 1.30 -18.52
CA ASP A 233 8.19 0.62 -18.85
C ASP A 233 8.36 -0.78 -18.20
N GLY A 234 7.34 -1.21 -17.41
CA GLY A 234 7.32 -2.52 -16.72
C GLY A 234 8.24 -2.58 -15.51
N THR A 235 8.63 -1.44 -14.94
CA THR A 235 9.45 -1.41 -13.71
C THR A 235 8.63 -1.91 -12.52
N VAL A 236 7.35 -1.51 -12.40
CA VAL A 236 6.46 -1.99 -11.32
C VAL A 236 6.33 -3.52 -11.36
N ASP A 237 6.15 -4.13 -12.54
CA ASP A 237 6.06 -5.59 -12.67
C ASP A 237 7.34 -6.30 -12.18
N LYS A 238 8.51 -5.72 -12.44
CA LYS A 238 9.79 -6.26 -11.95
C LYS A 238 9.92 -6.15 -10.44
N LEU A 239 9.40 -5.08 -9.84
CA LEU A 239 9.39 -4.90 -8.39
C LEU A 239 8.41 -5.87 -7.73
N ILE A 240 7.25 -6.12 -8.32
CA ILE A 240 6.30 -7.15 -7.88
C ILE A 240 6.98 -8.52 -7.86
N MET A 241 7.63 -8.92 -8.95
CA MET A 241 8.38 -10.18 -9.01
C MET A 241 9.51 -10.25 -7.99
N LYS A 242 10.18 -9.14 -7.71
CA LYS A 242 11.27 -9.08 -6.73
C LYS A 242 10.79 -9.32 -5.30
N TRP A 243 9.64 -8.74 -4.92
CA TRP A 243 9.22 -8.67 -3.53
C TRP A 243 8.12 -9.65 -3.15
N PHE A 244 7.32 -10.11 -4.12
CA PHE A 244 6.14 -10.94 -3.85
C PHE A 244 6.20 -12.33 -4.49
N ASP A 245 7.06 -12.55 -5.50
CA ASP A 245 7.18 -13.85 -6.19
C ASP A 245 8.47 -14.62 -5.81
N SER A 246 9.23 -14.16 -4.83
CA SER A 246 10.53 -14.74 -4.43
C SER A 246 10.42 -15.80 -3.34
#